data_11c95a498217cca4b1ad09f6778984f4
#
_entry.id   11c95a498217cca4b1ad09f6778984f4
#
_cell.length_a   1.000
_cell.length_b   1.000
_cell.length_c   1.000
_cell.angle_alpha   90.00
_cell.angle_beta   90.00
_cell.angle_gamma   90.00
#
_symmetry.space_group_name_H-M   'P 1'
#
loop_
_entity.id
_entity.type
_entity.pdbx_description
1 polymer ?
#
loop_
_entity_poly.entity_id
_entity_poly.type
_entity_poly.pdbx_seq_one_letter_code
_entity_poly.pdbx_strand_id
1 'polypeptide(L)'
;PPELIPEVPVGQALNVVLAQTAAGEWSHAADALTGRQDLVVCPEVNRVVLDSAYKALDPEKVADAQRDEAIQKLHQAASDCVVFLRLAALEQRLRQITQDLAAAERDGEPVEDLMQLFTTLNAEKRTLVAARRAAQSSR
;
A
#
# COMPACT_ATOMS: atom_id res chain seq x y z
N PRO A 1 2.46 7.35 -7.10
CA PRO A 1 3.21 8.56 -6.81
C PRO A 1 3.89 8.48 -5.44
N PRO A 2 5.11 9.01 -5.27
CA PRO A 2 5.85 8.93 -4.00
C PRO A 2 5.08 9.53 -2.81
N GLU A 3 4.22 10.49 -3.06
CA GLU A 3 3.39 11.16 -2.05
C GLU A 3 2.34 10.25 -1.40
N LEU A 4 2.02 9.11 -2.04
CA LEU A 4 1.08 8.12 -1.53
C LEU A 4 1.75 7.02 -0.70
N ILE A 5 3.08 7.03 -0.62
CA ILE A 5 3.84 6.00 0.09
C ILE A 5 4.16 6.54 1.49
N PRO A 6 3.47 6.07 2.54
CA PRO A 6 3.76 6.50 3.90
C PRO A 6 5.15 6.00 4.34
N GLU A 7 5.82 6.76 5.20
CA GLU A 7 7.09 6.39 5.84
C GLU A 7 6.88 5.28 6.91
N VAL A 8 6.20 4.23 6.55
CA VAL A 8 6.02 3.02 7.36
C VAL A 8 6.80 1.86 6.74
N PRO A 9 7.09 0.78 7.46
CA PRO A 9 7.90 -0.32 6.93
C PRO A 9 7.41 -0.87 5.58
N VAL A 10 6.10 -0.95 5.38
CA VAL A 10 5.50 -1.37 4.09
C VAL A 10 5.82 -0.40 2.96
N GLY A 11 5.75 0.91 3.22
CA GLY A 11 6.11 1.95 2.24
C GLY A 11 7.59 1.91 1.89
N GLN A 12 8.46 1.71 2.87
CA GLN A 12 9.90 1.55 2.65
C GLN A 12 10.22 0.29 1.84
N ALA A 13 9.56 -0.83 2.14
CA ALA A 13 9.68 -2.05 1.36
C ALA A 13 9.24 -1.85 -0.09
N LEU A 14 8.15 -1.14 -0.33
CA LEU A 14 7.68 -0.80 -1.67
C LEU A 14 8.71 0.05 -2.43
N ASN A 15 9.34 1.02 -1.77
CA ASN A 15 10.40 1.83 -2.38
C ASN A 15 11.62 0.98 -2.78
N VAL A 16 12.00 -0.01 -1.97
CA VAL A 16 13.07 -0.96 -2.32
C VAL A 16 12.70 -1.74 -3.58
N VAL A 17 11.48 -2.28 -3.66
CA VAL A 17 11.00 -3.03 -4.83
C VAL A 17 10.96 -2.15 -6.07
N LEU A 18 10.44 -0.92 -5.97
CA LEU A 18 10.39 0.03 -7.09
C LEU A 18 11.79 0.41 -7.59
N ALA A 19 12.76 0.60 -6.69
CA ALA A 19 14.14 0.89 -7.05
C ALA A 19 14.78 -0.27 -7.82
N GLN A 20 14.58 -1.51 -7.37
CA GLN A 20 15.08 -2.71 -8.06
C GLN A 20 14.40 -2.89 -9.44
N THR A 21 13.11 -2.64 -9.52
CA THR A 21 12.36 -2.69 -10.79
C THR A 21 12.87 -1.65 -11.78
N ALA A 22 13.12 -0.42 -11.34
CA ALA A 22 13.67 0.65 -12.19
C ALA A 22 15.08 0.34 -12.68
N ALA A 23 15.88 -0.37 -11.89
CA ALA A 23 17.22 -0.85 -12.29
C ALA A 23 17.18 -2.09 -13.22
N GLY A 24 16.01 -2.66 -13.48
CA GLY A 24 15.86 -3.91 -14.25
C GLY A 24 16.23 -5.17 -13.47
N GLU A 25 16.42 -5.04 -12.17
CA GLU A 25 16.86 -6.10 -11.24
C GLU A 25 15.74 -6.61 -10.34
N TRP A 26 14.50 -6.54 -10.82
CA TRP A 26 13.34 -6.89 -10.00
C TRP A 26 13.35 -8.35 -9.51
N SER A 27 14.00 -9.27 -10.21
CA SER A 27 14.21 -10.64 -9.76
C SER A 27 15.01 -10.74 -8.45
N HIS A 28 15.77 -9.70 -8.13
CA HIS A 28 16.55 -9.60 -6.89
C HIS A 28 15.84 -8.78 -5.79
N ALA A 29 14.61 -8.30 -6.06
CA ALA A 29 13.87 -7.47 -5.10
C ALA A 29 13.61 -8.21 -3.78
N ALA A 30 13.31 -9.52 -3.81
CA ALA A 30 13.15 -10.32 -2.62
C ALA A 30 14.44 -10.43 -1.81
N ASP A 31 15.60 -10.59 -2.47
CA ASP A 31 16.91 -10.64 -1.82
C ASP A 31 17.28 -9.29 -1.22
N ALA A 32 16.99 -8.18 -1.92
CA ALA A 32 17.19 -6.83 -1.41
C ALA A 32 16.34 -6.55 -0.16
N LEU A 33 15.09 -7.01 -0.13
CA LEU A 33 14.22 -6.92 1.05
C LEU A 33 14.73 -7.78 2.20
N THR A 34 15.20 -9.00 1.93
CA THR A 34 15.75 -9.92 2.94
C THR A 34 17.01 -9.32 3.60
N GLY A 35 17.81 -8.57 2.86
CA GLY A 35 18.97 -7.84 3.40
C GLY A 35 18.60 -6.67 4.34
N ARG A 36 17.36 -6.21 4.32
CA ARG A 36 16.84 -5.14 5.19
C ARG A 36 16.15 -5.73 6.41
N GLN A 37 16.93 -6.11 7.43
CA GLN A 37 16.41 -6.73 8.66
C GLN A 37 15.40 -5.84 9.40
N ASP A 38 15.56 -4.52 9.32
CA ASP A 38 14.64 -3.54 9.88
C ASP A 38 13.22 -3.62 9.26
N LEU A 39 13.12 -4.03 8.00
CA LEU A 39 11.84 -4.21 7.29
C LEU A 39 11.27 -5.62 7.45
N VAL A 40 12.12 -6.63 7.52
CA VAL A 40 11.71 -8.05 7.62
C VAL A 40 11.05 -8.38 8.97
N VAL A 41 11.31 -7.61 10.01
CA VAL A 41 10.60 -7.74 11.30
C VAL A 41 9.13 -7.31 11.23
N CYS A 42 8.73 -6.58 10.19
CA CYS A 42 7.33 -6.25 9.94
C CYS A 42 6.61 -7.48 9.38
N PRO A 43 5.52 -7.98 10.03
CA PRO A 43 4.83 -9.21 9.60
C PRO A 43 4.32 -9.13 8.15
N GLU A 44 3.86 -7.98 7.71
CA GLU A 44 3.34 -7.76 6.36
C GLU A 44 4.44 -7.88 5.31
N VAL A 45 5.61 -7.30 5.57
CA VAL A 45 6.79 -7.37 4.67
C VAL A 45 7.34 -8.80 4.65
N ASN A 46 7.47 -9.43 5.82
CA ASN A 46 7.95 -10.80 5.92
C ASN A 46 7.04 -11.80 5.19
N ARG A 47 5.73 -11.61 5.29
CA ARG A 47 4.74 -12.41 4.55
C ARG A 47 4.95 -12.32 3.04
N VAL A 48 5.18 -11.12 2.50
CA VAL A 48 5.44 -10.91 1.07
C VAL A 48 6.75 -11.59 0.65
N VAL A 49 7.81 -11.46 1.44
CA VAL A 49 9.12 -12.08 1.15
C VAL A 49 9.04 -13.61 1.16
N LEU A 50 8.23 -14.17 2.06
CA LEU A 50 8.05 -15.62 2.18
C LEU A 50 6.99 -16.18 1.23
N ASP A 51 6.20 -15.33 0.57
CA ASP A 51 5.15 -15.77 -0.34
C ASP A 51 5.76 -16.54 -1.53
N SER A 52 5.35 -17.79 -1.67
CA SER A 52 5.79 -18.68 -2.75
C SER A 52 5.41 -18.14 -4.14
N ALA A 53 4.37 -17.31 -4.26
CA ALA A 53 3.99 -16.65 -5.51
C ALA A 53 5.08 -15.70 -6.02
N TYR A 54 5.78 -15.01 -5.13
CA TYR A 54 6.94 -14.17 -5.48
C TYR A 54 8.13 -14.99 -5.96
N LYS A 55 8.37 -16.14 -5.33
CA LYS A 55 9.44 -17.07 -5.72
C LYS A 55 9.13 -17.77 -7.04
N ALA A 56 7.86 -17.95 -7.37
CA ALA A 56 7.40 -18.56 -8.64
C ALA A 56 7.58 -17.63 -9.86
N LEU A 57 8.03 -16.40 -9.68
CA LEU A 57 8.24 -15.43 -10.75
C LEU A 57 9.65 -15.41 -11.32
N ASP A 58 10.51 -16.30 -10.88
CA ASP A 58 11.78 -16.51 -11.53
C ASP A 58 11.52 -16.98 -12.98
N PRO A 59 11.80 -16.13 -14.00
CA PRO A 59 11.45 -16.41 -15.39
C PRO A 59 12.14 -17.68 -15.93
N GLU A 60 13.20 -18.15 -15.29
CA GLU A 60 13.92 -19.36 -15.70
C GLU A 60 13.27 -20.65 -15.15
N LYS A 61 12.36 -20.56 -14.19
CA LYS A 61 11.82 -21.71 -13.45
C LYS A 61 10.35 -22.01 -13.70
N VAL A 62 9.63 -21.18 -14.46
CA VAL A 62 8.17 -21.27 -14.59
C VAL A 62 7.74 -21.52 -16.04
N ALA A 63 6.90 -22.53 -16.27
CA ALA A 63 6.26 -22.77 -17.56
C ALA A 63 5.30 -21.61 -17.93
N ASP A 64 5.17 -21.27 -19.23
CA ASP A 64 4.44 -20.10 -19.70
C ASP A 64 3.00 -19.97 -19.17
N ALA A 65 2.25 -21.08 -19.05
CA ALA A 65 0.91 -21.07 -18.51
C ALA A 65 0.85 -20.72 -17.01
N GLN A 66 1.84 -21.16 -16.24
CA GLN A 66 1.96 -20.81 -14.82
C GLN A 66 2.44 -19.37 -14.63
N ARG A 67 3.18 -18.86 -15.60
CA ARG A 67 3.67 -17.48 -15.61
C ARG A 67 2.54 -16.48 -15.72
N ASP A 68 1.57 -16.70 -16.61
CA ASP A 68 0.42 -15.82 -16.77
C ASP A 68 -0.44 -15.78 -15.51
N GLU A 69 -0.69 -16.92 -14.88
CA GLU A 69 -1.42 -17.01 -13.60
C GLU A 69 -0.65 -16.29 -12.48
N ALA A 70 0.67 -16.47 -12.40
CA ALA A 70 1.51 -15.80 -11.41
C ALA A 70 1.53 -14.27 -11.61
N ILE A 71 1.56 -13.79 -12.86
CA ILE A 71 1.46 -12.38 -13.19
C ILE A 71 0.10 -11.80 -12.76
N GLN A 72 -1.01 -12.50 -13.02
CA GLN A 72 -2.34 -12.06 -12.58
C GLN A 72 -2.42 -11.97 -11.06
N LYS A 73 -1.92 -12.95 -10.33
CA LYS A 73 -1.86 -12.93 -8.86
C LYS A 73 -1.04 -11.75 -8.34
N LEU A 74 0.06 -11.42 -9.00
CA LEU A 74 0.86 -10.24 -8.66
C LEU A 74 0.13 -8.93 -8.92
N HIS A 75 -0.51 -8.79 -10.07
CA HIS A 75 -1.30 -7.60 -10.37
C HIS A 75 -2.39 -7.40 -9.33
N GLN A 76 -3.05 -8.47 -8.91
CA GLN A 76 -4.07 -8.42 -7.88
C GLN A 76 -3.46 -8.02 -6.52
N ALA A 77 -2.36 -8.64 -6.13
CA ALA A 77 -1.67 -8.30 -4.89
C ALA A 77 -1.17 -6.84 -4.88
N ALA A 78 -0.63 -6.36 -5.99
CA ALA A 78 -0.20 -4.98 -6.14
C ALA A 78 -1.39 -4.00 -6.03
N SER A 79 -2.52 -4.32 -6.67
CA SER A 79 -3.75 -3.53 -6.58
C SER A 79 -4.26 -3.46 -5.13
N ASP A 80 -4.28 -4.58 -4.43
CA ASP A 80 -4.68 -4.65 -3.01
C ASP A 80 -3.76 -3.81 -2.12
N CYS A 81 -2.45 -3.84 -2.38
CA CYS A 81 -1.48 -3.00 -1.67
C CYS A 81 -1.72 -1.50 -1.91
N VAL A 82 -1.99 -1.10 -3.14
CA VAL A 82 -2.31 0.31 -3.47
C VAL A 82 -3.55 0.78 -2.73
N VAL A 83 -4.61 -0.03 -2.71
CA VAL A 83 -5.84 0.30 -1.96
C VAL A 83 -5.56 0.40 -0.47
N PHE A 84 -4.79 -0.52 0.09
CA PHE A 84 -4.39 -0.50 1.50
C PHE A 84 -3.62 0.78 1.85
N LEU A 85 -2.63 1.15 1.04
CA LEU A 85 -1.82 2.36 1.25
C LEU A 85 -2.67 3.63 1.15
N ARG A 86 -3.60 3.69 0.20
CA ARG A 86 -4.54 4.82 0.08
C ARG A 86 -5.43 4.94 1.32
N LEU A 87 -5.96 3.83 1.81
CA LEU A 87 -6.77 3.82 3.03
C LEU A 87 -5.96 4.29 4.24
N ALA A 88 -4.74 3.80 4.41
CA ALA A 88 -3.84 4.20 5.49
C ALA A 88 -3.53 5.71 5.43
N ALA A 89 -3.24 6.23 4.24
CA ALA A 89 -2.99 7.66 4.03
C ALA A 89 -4.24 8.52 4.35
N LEU A 90 -5.42 8.09 3.92
CA LEU A 90 -6.68 8.76 4.24
C LEU A 90 -6.97 8.76 5.75
N GLU A 91 -6.75 7.65 6.42
CA GLU A 91 -6.94 7.55 7.87
C GLU A 91 -5.98 8.47 8.63
N GLN A 92 -4.73 8.54 8.21
CA GLN A 92 -3.74 9.44 8.79
C GLN A 92 -4.17 10.90 8.60
N ARG A 93 -4.60 11.26 7.40
CA ARG A 93 -5.06 12.62 7.09
C ARG A 93 -6.33 12.99 7.85
N LEU A 94 -7.27 12.06 8.00
CA LEU A 94 -8.47 12.25 8.81
C LEU A 94 -8.12 12.48 10.29
N ARG A 95 -7.17 11.73 10.84
CA ARG A 95 -6.68 11.98 12.21
C ARG A 95 -6.08 13.36 12.36
N GLN A 96 -5.27 13.80 11.39
CA GLN A 96 -4.69 15.14 11.41
C GLN A 96 -5.76 16.22 11.37
N ILE A 97 -6.74 16.10 10.48
CA ILE A 97 -7.86 17.07 10.39
C ILE A 97 -8.67 17.10 11.68
N THR A 98 -8.89 15.95 12.33
CA THR A 98 -9.56 15.90 13.63
C THR A 98 -8.80 16.69 14.71
N GLN A 99 -7.47 16.59 14.72
CA GLN A 99 -6.63 17.38 15.62
C GLN A 99 -6.67 18.87 15.29
N ASP A 100 -6.63 19.21 13.99
CA ASP A 100 -6.69 20.60 13.52
C ASP A 100 -8.05 21.24 13.84
N LEU A 101 -9.15 20.50 13.70
CA LEU A 101 -10.49 20.91 14.12
C LEU A 101 -10.54 21.23 15.62
N ALA A 102 -10.04 20.32 16.44
CA ALA A 102 -10.03 20.52 17.89
C ALA A 102 -9.16 21.72 18.31
N ALA A 103 -8.06 21.98 17.58
CA ALA A 103 -7.22 23.17 17.81
C ALA A 103 -7.96 24.44 17.37
N ALA A 104 -8.56 24.46 16.18
CA ALA A 104 -9.31 25.61 15.66
C ALA A 104 -10.50 25.97 16.56
N GLU A 105 -11.24 24.98 17.05
CA GLU A 105 -12.34 25.20 18.01
C GLU A 105 -11.85 25.84 19.31
N ARG A 106 -10.72 25.40 19.86
CA ARG A 106 -10.12 25.99 21.07
C ARG A 106 -9.68 27.44 20.86
N ASP A 107 -9.15 27.73 19.67
CA ASP A 107 -8.61 29.06 19.33
C ASP A 107 -9.68 30.01 18.77
N GLY A 108 -10.92 29.52 18.58
CA GLY A 108 -12.04 30.30 18.03
C GLY A 108 -11.87 30.60 16.54
N GLU A 109 -11.11 29.80 15.82
CA GLU A 109 -10.89 29.95 14.38
C GLU A 109 -12.03 29.31 13.56
N PRO A 110 -12.25 29.74 12.29
CA PRO A 110 -13.25 29.15 11.42
C PRO A 110 -12.93 27.66 11.15
N VAL A 111 -13.95 26.80 11.22
CA VAL A 111 -13.80 25.35 11.05
C VAL A 111 -14.46 24.80 9.78
N GLU A 112 -15.17 25.64 9.04
CA GLU A 112 -15.99 25.24 7.88
C GLU A 112 -15.19 24.51 6.81
N ASP A 113 -14.02 25.03 6.43
CA ASP A 113 -13.15 24.44 5.42
C ASP A 113 -12.61 23.09 5.87
N LEU A 114 -12.21 22.97 7.14
CA LEU A 114 -11.75 21.71 7.74
C LEU A 114 -12.87 20.67 7.81
N MET A 115 -14.10 21.08 8.16
CA MET A 115 -15.26 20.19 8.18
C MET A 115 -15.62 19.72 6.77
N GLN A 116 -15.55 20.59 5.78
CA GLN A 116 -15.79 20.22 4.38
C GLN A 116 -14.74 19.22 3.89
N LEU A 117 -13.48 19.46 4.17
CA LEU A 117 -12.38 18.55 3.85
C LEU A 117 -12.55 17.19 4.55
N PHE A 118 -12.91 17.19 5.82
CA PHE A 118 -13.20 15.97 6.60
C PHE A 118 -14.33 15.15 5.96
N THR A 119 -15.41 15.79 5.55
CA THR A 119 -16.54 15.15 4.88
C THR A 119 -16.12 14.54 3.55
N THR A 120 -15.34 15.27 2.75
CA THR A 120 -14.84 14.81 1.45
C THR A 120 -13.96 13.58 1.60
N LEU A 121 -13.00 13.60 2.54
CA LEU A 121 -12.10 12.48 2.77
C LEU A 121 -12.81 11.24 3.35
N ASN A 122 -13.83 11.44 4.18
CA ASN A 122 -14.67 10.33 4.65
C ASN A 122 -15.47 9.70 3.52
N ALA A 123 -16.00 10.49 2.58
CA ALA A 123 -16.68 9.96 1.41
C ALA A 123 -15.73 9.15 0.52
N GLU A 124 -14.53 9.64 0.29
CA GLU A 124 -13.49 8.92 -0.44
C GLU A 124 -13.11 7.60 0.25
N LYS A 125 -12.92 7.61 1.56
CA LYS A 125 -12.65 6.41 2.36
C LYS A 125 -13.76 5.37 2.20
N ARG A 126 -15.03 5.78 2.29
CA ARG A 126 -16.18 4.88 2.12
C ARG A 126 -16.20 4.25 0.72
N THR A 127 -15.91 5.02 -0.31
CA THR A 127 -15.83 4.53 -1.70
C THR A 127 -14.74 3.48 -1.85
N LEU A 128 -13.55 3.71 -1.31
CA LEU A 128 -12.44 2.75 -1.35
C LEU A 128 -12.75 1.46 -0.57
N VAL A 129 -13.36 1.56 0.61
CA VAL A 129 -13.77 0.40 1.40
C VAL A 129 -14.82 -0.42 0.66
N ALA A 130 -15.81 0.22 0.03
CA ALA A 130 -16.83 -0.45 -0.76
C ALA A 130 -16.22 -1.17 -1.98
N ALA A 131 -15.32 -0.52 -2.70
CA ALA A 131 -14.61 -1.12 -3.83
C ALA A 131 -13.77 -2.32 -3.41
N ARG A 132 -13.09 -2.24 -2.27
CA ARG A 132 -12.31 -3.36 -1.70
C ARG A 132 -13.20 -4.55 -1.35
N ARG A 133 -14.35 -4.32 -0.71
CA ARG A 133 -15.31 -5.37 -0.38
C ARG A 133 -15.87 -6.04 -1.63
N ALA A 134 -16.23 -5.27 -2.65
CA ALA A 134 -16.71 -5.79 -3.93
C ALA A 134 -15.64 -6.66 -4.62
N ALA A 135 -14.39 -6.24 -4.64
CA ALA A 135 -13.29 -7.02 -5.19
C ALA A 135 -13.03 -8.32 -4.43
N GLN A 136 -13.18 -8.33 -3.10
CA GLN A 136 -13.04 -9.53 -2.27
C GLN A 136 -14.20 -10.52 -2.46
N SER A 137 -15.40 -10.03 -2.71
CA SER A 137 -16.60 -10.87 -2.94
C SER A 137 -16.61 -11.54 -4.32
N SER A 138 -15.80 -11.04 -5.25
CA SER A 138 -15.68 -11.58 -6.62
C SER A 138 -14.66 -12.71 -6.75
N ARG A 139 -14.03 -13.11 -5.67
CA ARG A 139 -12.96 -14.13 -5.65
C ARG A 139 -13.45 -15.51 -5.27
#